data_2fe4c19a4769e8a165b70b49db5179d3
#
_entry.id   2fe4c19a4769e8a165b70b49db5179d3
#
_cell.length_a   1.000
_cell.length_b   1.000
_cell.length_c   1.000
_cell.angle_alpha   90.00
_cell.angle_beta   90.00
_cell.angle_gamma   90.00
#
_symmetry.space_group_name_H-M   'P 1'
#
loop_
_entity.id
_entity.type
_entity.pdbx_description
1 polymer ?
#
loop_
_entity_poly.entity_id
_entity_poly.type
_entity_poly.pdbx_seq_one_letter_code
_entity_poly.pdbx_strand_id
1 'polypeptide(L)'
;ASTYTDIGTELMTTGENAGNWGTKTNTNLKIIEEAVRGYVAVGVASADATLSLTDGTVGDSIRNSVIAFTGTLAGNRIITVPAVEKWWIMDNQTGGAYTLTVKASGQTGVTWGASDKGTKILYANGTDVIDTGITSAGTFDLDGDELTLDADSDTSITASTDDQIDFEIAGADDFTMTANAFNVLTG
;
A
#
# COMPACT_ATOMS: atom_id res chain seq x y z
N ALA A 1 15.93 -23.87 -22.10
CA ALA A 1 16.20 -23.14 -20.87
C ALA A 1 14.87 -22.72 -20.25
N SER A 2 14.70 -22.92 -18.97
CA SER A 2 13.50 -22.53 -18.22
C SER A 2 13.24 -21.04 -18.35
N THR A 3 11.97 -20.66 -18.39
CA THR A 3 11.49 -19.30 -18.25
C THR A 3 10.82 -19.12 -16.87
N TYR A 4 10.52 -17.89 -16.49
CA TYR A 4 9.95 -17.60 -15.18
C TYR A 4 8.74 -16.68 -15.30
N THR A 5 7.86 -16.77 -14.32
CA THR A 5 6.73 -15.83 -14.15
C THR A 5 7.19 -14.56 -13.46
N ASP A 6 6.37 -13.52 -13.45
CA ASP A 6 6.66 -12.23 -12.81
C ASP A 6 6.89 -12.32 -11.29
N ILE A 7 6.42 -13.39 -10.64
CA ILE A 7 6.73 -13.69 -9.23
C ILE A 7 7.90 -14.65 -9.06
N GLY A 8 8.58 -15.02 -10.16
CA GLY A 8 9.78 -15.85 -10.17
C GLY A 8 9.54 -17.36 -10.05
N THR A 9 8.32 -17.87 -10.34
CA THR A 9 8.11 -19.32 -10.46
C THR A 9 8.66 -19.84 -11.78
N GLU A 10 9.35 -20.99 -11.73
CA GLU A 10 9.92 -21.61 -12.94
C GLU A 10 8.84 -22.28 -13.79
N LEU A 11 8.79 -21.89 -15.07
CA LEU A 11 7.99 -22.55 -16.09
C LEU A 11 8.84 -23.64 -16.73
N MET A 12 8.65 -24.87 -16.27
CA MET A 12 9.43 -26.02 -16.70
C MET A 12 9.06 -26.45 -18.12
N THR A 13 10.03 -26.55 -19.00
CA THR A 13 9.86 -27.12 -20.35
C THR A 13 9.78 -28.64 -20.26
N THR A 14 8.96 -29.28 -21.09
CA THR A 14 8.85 -30.75 -21.17
C THR A 14 10.23 -31.37 -21.42
N GLY A 15 10.63 -32.32 -20.57
CA GLY A 15 11.93 -32.99 -20.62
C GLY A 15 13.05 -32.29 -19.88
N GLU A 16 12.85 -31.07 -19.38
CA GLU A 16 13.79 -30.39 -18.47
C GLU A 16 13.64 -30.91 -17.03
N ASN A 17 14.66 -30.62 -16.21
CA ASN A 17 14.67 -30.94 -14.78
C ASN A 17 14.54 -32.45 -14.45
N ALA A 18 14.98 -33.35 -15.35
CA ALA A 18 15.02 -34.79 -15.07
C ALA A 18 15.78 -35.07 -13.76
N GLY A 19 15.14 -35.71 -12.80
CA GLY A 19 15.65 -35.95 -11.46
C GLY A 19 15.49 -34.77 -10.46
N ASN A 20 15.17 -33.57 -10.92
CA ASN A 20 15.05 -32.38 -10.08
C ASN A 20 13.64 -31.74 -10.09
N TRP A 21 12.73 -32.24 -10.92
CA TRP A 21 11.39 -31.65 -11.08
C TRP A 21 10.62 -31.51 -9.77
N GLY A 22 10.77 -32.49 -8.85
CA GLY A 22 10.11 -32.42 -7.54
C GLY A 22 10.64 -31.29 -6.67
N THR A 23 11.95 -31.04 -6.71
CA THR A 23 12.57 -29.88 -6.01
C THR A 23 12.09 -28.56 -6.61
N LYS A 24 12.05 -28.47 -7.95
CA LYS A 24 11.57 -27.28 -8.65
C LYS A 24 10.09 -27.00 -8.38
N THR A 25 9.25 -28.05 -8.40
CA THR A 25 7.84 -27.95 -8.03
C THR A 25 7.65 -27.46 -6.61
N ASN A 26 8.39 -28.03 -5.65
CA ASN A 26 8.33 -27.60 -4.25
C ASN A 26 8.81 -26.15 -4.07
N THR A 27 9.82 -25.71 -4.81
CA THR A 27 10.26 -24.30 -4.81
C THR A 27 9.17 -23.39 -5.34
N ASN A 28 8.54 -23.74 -6.46
CA ASN A 28 7.41 -22.99 -7.03
C ASN A 28 6.24 -22.87 -6.04
N LEU A 29 5.87 -23.96 -5.37
CA LEU A 29 4.81 -23.96 -4.35
C LEU A 29 5.14 -23.00 -3.20
N LYS A 30 6.40 -22.98 -2.73
CA LYS A 30 6.85 -22.06 -1.69
C LYS A 30 6.85 -20.60 -2.16
N ILE A 31 7.24 -20.33 -3.39
CA ILE A 31 7.17 -18.99 -4.00
C ILE A 31 5.71 -18.52 -4.04
N ILE A 32 4.78 -19.38 -4.43
CA ILE A 32 3.34 -19.07 -4.44
C ILE A 32 2.84 -18.83 -3.01
N GLU A 33 3.25 -19.66 -2.05
CA GLU A 33 2.91 -19.49 -0.64
C GLU A 33 3.37 -18.15 -0.08
N GLU A 34 4.62 -17.73 -0.37
CA GLU A 34 5.14 -16.40 -0.01
C GLU A 34 4.27 -15.29 -0.62
N ALA A 35 3.89 -15.41 -1.89
CA ALA A 35 3.10 -14.40 -2.58
C ALA A 35 1.66 -14.27 -2.05
N VAL A 36 1.10 -15.34 -1.50
CA VAL A 36 -0.30 -15.38 -1.03
C VAL A 36 -0.43 -14.99 0.44
N ARG A 37 0.46 -15.49 1.32
CA ARG A 37 0.32 -15.34 2.78
C ARG A 37 1.57 -14.84 3.50
N GLY A 38 2.66 -14.57 2.78
CA GLY A 38 3.93 -14.22 3.40
C GLY A 38 3.88 -12.90 4.17
N TYR A 39 4.60 -12.87 5.29
CA TYR A 39 4.91 -11.67 6.07
C TYR A 39 6.43 -11.56 6.23
N VAL A 40 6.95 -10.34 6.08
CA VAL A 40 8.37 -10.05 6.32
C VAL A 40 8.54 -8.68 6.96
N ALA A 41 9.52 -8.58 7.87
CA ALA A 41 9.97 -7.31 8.42
C ALA A 41 11.30 -6.91 7.76
N VAL A 42 11.36 -5.68 7.26
CA VAL A 42 12.53 -5.10 6.59
C VAL A 42 13.05 -3.93 7.41
N GLY A 43 14.29 -4.05 7.93
CA GLY A 43 14.94 -2.97 8.66
C GLY A 43 15.45 -1.88 7.72
N VAL A 44 15.02 -0.62 7.97
CA VAL A 44 15.36 0.53 7.09
C VAL A 44 15.93 1.71 7.88
N ALA A 45 16.43 1.48 9.09
CA ALA A 45 16.90 2.53 10.00
C ALA A 45 18.02 3.40 9.41
N SER A 46 19.04 2.78 8.80
CA SER A 46 20.30 3.44 8.45
C SER A 46 20.54 3.65 6.96
N ALA A 47 19.81 2.97 6.08
CA ALA A 47 20.01 3.03 4.63
C ALA A 47 18.71 2.82 3.87
N ASP A 48 18.69 3.27 2.61
CA ASP A 48 17.68 2.89 1.63
C ASP A 48 17.75 1.37 1.37
N ALA A 49 16.64 0.78 0.96
CA ALA A 49 16.58 -0.64 0.65
C ALA A 49 16.10 -0.87 -0.80
N THR A 50 16.64 -1.90 -1.42
CA THR A 50 16.14 -2.42 -2.69
C THR A 50 15.60 -3.83 -2.46
N LEU A 51 14.31 -4.02 -2.70
CA LEU A 51 13.65 -5.31 -2.60
C LEU A 51 13.66 -5.96 -3.97
N SER A 52 14.58 -6.89 -4.17
CA SER A 52 14.75 -7.59 -5.45
C SER A 52 13.87 -8.84 -5.52
N LEU A 53 13.51 -9.22 -6.73
CA LEU A 53 12.87 -10.48 -7.03
C LEU A 53 13.85 -11.35 -7.79
N THR A 54 14.12 -12.58 -7.29
CA THR A 54 15.06 -13.52 -7.86
C THR A 54 14.34 -14.76 -8.36
N ASP A 55 14.49 -15.04 -9.63
CA ASP A 55 13.85 -16.18 -10.29
C ASP A 55 14.24 -17.52 -9.68
N GLY A 56 13.26 -18.39 -9.47
CA GLY A 56 13.45 -19.75 -8.96
C GLY A 56 14.01 -19.85 -7.54
N THR A 57 13.93 -18.77 -6.76
CA THR A 57 14.46 -18.69 -5.39
C THR A 57 13.37 -18.27 -4.41
N VAL A 58 13.34 -18.84 -3.22
CA VAL A 58 12.46 -18.46 -2.10
C VAL A 58 13.13 -17.42 -1.21
N GLY A 59 12.34 -16.68 -0.41
CA GLY A 59 12.83 -15.77 0.63
C GLY A 59 13.03 -14.32 0.19
N ASP A 60 12.61 -13.95 -1.02
CA ASP A 60 12.63 -12.54 -1.44
C ASP A 60 11.54 -11.74 -0.74
N SER A 61 11.94 -10.68 -0.04
CA SER A 61 11.02 -9.86 0.78
C SER A 61 9.84 -9.31 -0.03
N ILE A 62 10.07 -8.93 -1.30
CA ILE A 62 9.05 -8.32 -2.16
C ILE A 62 7.92 -9.29 -2.54
N ARG A 63 8.13 -10.61 -2.47
CA ARG A 63 7.08 -11.59 -2.74
C ARG A 63 6.01 -11.63 -1.67
N ASN A 64 6.37 -11.32 -0.42
CA ASN A 64 5.42 -11.39 0.68
C ASN A 64 4.24 -10.46 0.46
N SER A 65 3.05 -10.91 0.86
CA SER A 65 1.83 -10.10 0.79
C SER A 65 1.84 -8.97 1.81
N VAL A 66 2.53 -9.16 2.94
CA VAL A 66 2.65 -8.16 4.00
C VAL A 66 4.13 -7.86 4.24
N ILE A 67 4.48 -6.58 4.14
CA ILE A 67 5.84 -6.10 4.35
C ILE A 67 5.81 -5.01 5.42
N ALA A 68 6.48 -5.24 6.56
CA ALA A 68 6.63 -4.25 7.61
C ALA A 68 8.01 -3.58 7.52
N PHE A 69 8.04 -2.26 7.48
CA PHE A 69 9.28 -1.48 7.55
C PHE A 69 9.56 -1.09 8.99
N THR A 70 10.74 -1.43 9.50
CA THR A 70 11.09 -1.30 10.92
C THR A 70 12.37 -0.52 11.15
N GLY A 71 12.55 -0.05 12.39
CA GLY A 71 13.72 0.67 12.85
C GLY A 71 13.48 2.17 13.01
N THR A 72 14.34 2.86 13.76
CA THR A 72 14.27 4.31 13.94
C THR A 72 15.04 4.99 12.81
N LEU A 73 14.35 5.75 11.97
CA LEU A 73 14.96 6.44 10.83
C LEU A 73 15.89 7.56 11.31
N ALA A 74 17.06 7.64 10.71
CA ALA A 74 18.03 8.73 10.88
C ALA A 74 18.02 9.75 9.73
N GLY A 75 17.12 9.57 8.75
CA GLY A 75 16.92 10.40 7.57
C GLY A 75 15.77 9.84 6.72
N ASN A 76 15.36 10.59 5.70
CA ASN A 76 14.37 10.09 4.74
C ASN A 76 14.88 8.82 4.07
N ARG A 77 13.98 7.85 3.81
CA ARG A 77 14.32 6.56 3.21
C ARG A 77 13.53 6.28 1.96
N ILE A 78 14.19 5.63 1.03
CA ILE A 78 13.61 5.14 -0.22
C ILE A 78 13.71 3.62 -0.24
N ILE A 79 12.59 2.98 -0.51
CA ILE A 79 12.47 1.55 -0.76
C ILE A 79 12.21 1.37 -2.24
N THR A 80 13.18 0.83 -2.96
CA THR A 80 13.03 0.54 -4.38
C THR A 80 12.48 -0.87 -4.54
N VAL A 81 11.40 -1.01 -5.31
CA VAL A 81 10.76 -2.28 -5.63
C VAL A 81 10.82 -2.55 -7.14
N PRO A 82 10.74 -3.80 -7.59
CA PRO A 82 10.65 -4.11 -9.01
C PRO A 82 9.32 -3.62 -9.60
N ALA A 83 9.34 -3.24 -10.87
CA ALA A 83 8.16 -2.81 -11.62
C ALA A 83 7.37 -4.04 -12.12
N VAL A 84 6.80 -4.82 -11.20
CA VAL A 84 5.95 -5.99 -11.47
C VAL A 84 4.54 -5.72 -11.01
N GLU A 85 3.55 -6.24 -11.73
CA GLU A 85 2.15 -6.11 -11.36
C GLU A 85 1.86 -6.96 -10.11
N LYS A 86 1.70 -6.30 -8.96
CA LYS A 86 1.44 -6.95 -7.68
C LYS A 86 0.84 -5.93 -6.70
N TRP A 87 0.08 -6.43 -5.73
CA TRP A 87 -0.40 -5.65 -4.59
C TRP A 87 0.24 -6.12 -3.28
N TRP A 88 0.32 -5.23 -2.31
CA TRP A 88 0.88 -5.48 -0.97
C TRP A 88 0.08 -4.74 0.09
N ILE A 89 0.10 -5.32 1.29
CA ILE A 89 -0.13 -4.58 2.52
C ILE A 89 1.26 -4.16 3.04
N MET A 90 1.55 -2.86 3.02
CA MET A 90 2.82 -2.34 3.51
C MET A 90 2.59 -1.53 4.78
N ASP A 91 3.35 -1.85 5.84
CA ASP A 91 3.18 -1.28 7.17
C ASP A 91 4.44 -0.51 7.59
N ASN A 92 4.29 0.80 7.74
CA ASN A 92 5.37 1.67 8.21
C ASN A 92 5.39 1.71 9.74
N GLN A 93 6.14 0.80 10.35
CA GLN A 93 6.41 0.72 11.79
C GLN A 93 7.69 1.47 12.20
N THR A 94 8.21 2.34 11.34
CA THR A 94 9.46 3.05 11.64
C THR A 94 9.25 4.15 12.68
N GLY A 95 10.23 4.34 13.55
CA GLY A 95 10.33 5.51 14.41
C GLY A 95 11.05 6.68 13.70
N GLY A 96 11.05 7.86 14.36
CA GLY A 96 11.71 9.06 13.85
C GLY A 96 10.82 9.89 12.93
N ALA A 97 11.09 11.19 12.85
CA ALA A 97 10.30 12.17 12.09
C ALA A 97 10.88 12.34 10.67
N TYR A 98 10.89 11.25 9.91
CA TYR A 98 11.38 11.20 8.54
C TYR A 98 10.39 10.48 7.62
N THR A 99 10.47 10.77 6.34
CA THR A 99 9.63 10.15 5.32
C THR A 99 10.13 8.76 4.92
N LEU A 100 9.20 7.91 4.51
CA LEU A 100 9.47 6.62 3.89
C LEU A 100 8.77 6.58 2.54
N THR A 101 9.51 6.41 1.45
CA THR A 101 8.96 6.34 0.09
C THR A 101 9.17 4.96 -0.49
N VAL A 102 8.11 4.33 -0.98
CA VAL A 102 8.16 3.08 -1.76
C VAL A 102 7.89 3.40 -3.21
N LYS A 103 8.77 3.00 -4.12
CA LYS A 103 8.66 3.33 -5.54
C LYS A 103 9.36 2.32 -6.43
N ALA A 104 8.96 2.22 -7.69
CA ALA A 104 9.78 1.62 -8.73
C ALA A 104 10.95 2.53 -9.10
N SER A 105 12.02 1.96 -9.65
CA SER A 105 13.22 2.73 -10.02
C SER A 105 12.87 3.85 -11.01
N GLY A 106 13.31 5.07 -10.72
CA GLY A 106 13.06 6.24 -11.56
C GLY A 106 11.65 6.85 -11.44
N GLN A 107 10.76 6.27 -10.62
CA GLN A 107 9.36 6.72 -10.47
C GLN A 107 9.15 7.51 -9.18
N THR A 108 7.94 8.06 -9.00
CA THR A 108 7.54 8.87 -7.84
C THR A 108 7.18 7.99 -6.65
N GLY A 109 6.31 6.99 -6.85
CA GLY A 109 5.84 6.07 -5.83
C GLY A 109 4.92 6.70 -4.78
N VAL A 110 4.85 6.03 -3.63
CA VAL A 110 4.03 6.39 -2.49
C VAL A 110 4.90 6.74 -1.29
N THR A 111 4.61 7.86 -0.64
CA THR A 111 5.38 8.35 0.50
C THR A 111 4.51 8.40 1.75
N TRP A 112 4.98 7.81 2.85
CA TRP A 112 4.53 8.14 4.19
C TRP A 112 5.23 9.41 4.65
N GLY A 113 4.47 10.42 5.05
CA GLY A 113 4.98 11.64 5.66
C GLY A 113 5.74 11.37 6.96
N ALA A 114 6.42 12.37 7.47
CA ALA A 114 7.25 12.22 8.68
C ALA A 114 6.44 11.78 9.92
N SER A 115 5.21 12.24 10.04
CA SER A 115 4.25 11.87 11.09
C SER A 115 3.23 10.81 10.65
N ASP A 116 3.16 10.52 9.36
CA ASP A 116 2.29 9.47 8.81
C ASP A 116 2.95 8.09 9.03
N LYS A 117 2.28 7.22 9.76
CA LYS A 117 2.74 5.86 10.08
C LYS A 117 1.58 4.89 9.88
N GLY A 118 1.89 3.60 9.93
CA GLY A 118 0.89 2.56 9.82
C GLY A 118 0.77 1.99 8.41
N THR A 119 -0.34 1.33 8.16
CA THR A 119 -0.52 0.41 7.04
C THR A 119 -1.18 1.10 5.86
N LYS A 120 -0.66 0.85 4.67
CA LYS A 120 -1.28 1.19 3.38
C LYS A 120 -1.46 -0.07 2.53
N ILE A 121 -2.51 -0.11 1.74
CA ILE A 121 -2.66 -1.11 0.68
C ILE A 121 -2.17 -0.48 -0.61
N LEU A 122 -1.06 -1.00 -1.12
CA LEU A 122 -0.40 -0.50 -2.31
C LEU A 122 -0.47 -1.52 -3.45
N TYR A 123 -0.43 -1.07 -4.68
CA TYR A 123 -0.23 -1.94 -5.83
C TYR A 123 0.77 -1.33 -6.81
N ALA A 124 1.50 -2.19 -7.52
CA ALA A 124 2.30 -1.78 -8.66
C ALA A 124 1.60 -2.18 -9.95
N ASN A 125 1.55 -1.27 -10.90
CA ASN A 125 0.88 -1.43 -12.19
C ASN A 125 1.85 -1.80 -13.34
N GLY A 126 3.02 -2.35 -13.00
CA GLY A 126 4.09 -2.62 -13.97
C GLY A 126 4.98 -1.40 -14.28
N THR A 127 4.67 -0.22 -13.74
CA THR A 127 5.45 1.00 -13.94
C THR A 127 5.83 1.64 -12.61
N ASP A 128 4.86 1.93 -11.77
CA ASP A 128 5.08 2.56 -10.46
C ASP A 128 4.17 1.95 -9.38
N VAL A 129 4.43 2.34 -8.13
CA VAL A 129 3.65 1.98 -6.95
C VAL A 129 2.58 3.04 -6.71
N ILE A 130 1.35 2.59 -6.49
CA ILE A 130 0.17 3.42 -6.33
C ILE A 130 -0.51 3.08 -4.98
N ASP A 131 -0.95 4.10 -4.26
CA ASP A 131 -1.77 3.96 -3.06
C ASP A 131 -3.24 3.75 -3.45
N THR A 132 -3.91 2.78 -2.85
CA THR A 132 -5.35 2.56 -3.05
C THR A 132 -6.22 3.59 -2.30
N GLY A 133 -5.62 4.39 -1.43
CA GLY A 133 -6.34 5.28 -0.52
C GLY A 133 -6.99 4.57 0.68
N ILE A 134 -6.86 3.25 0.77
CA ILE A 134 -7.36 2.47 1.91
C ILE A 134 -6.27 2.43 2.98
N THR A 135 -6.46 3.15 4.07
CA THR A 135 -5.53 3.19 5.20
C THR A 135 -6.12 2.51 6.43
N SER A 136 -5.27 1.94 7.28
CA SER A 136 -5.67 1.38 8.58
C SER A 136 -5.45 2.35 9.74
N ALA A 137 -5.26 3.64 9.49
CA ALA A 137 -5.24 4.64 10.54
C ALA A 137 -6.55 4.55 11.31
N GLY A 138 -6.52 4.50 12.63
CA GLY A 138 -7.70 4.26 13.49
C GLY A 138 -8.77 5.36 13.45
N THR A 139 -8.74 6.21 12.45
CA THR A 139 -9.74 7.20 12.06
C THR A 139 -10.02 7.00 10.58
N PHE A 140 -11.28 6.97 10.22
CA PHE A 140 -11.70 7.09 8.82
C PHE A 140 -11.60 8.57 8.46
N ASP A 141 -10.52 8.94 7.79
CA ASP A 141 -10.23 10.30 7.38
C ASP A 141 -10.58 10.45 5.90
N LEU A 142 -11.51 11.32 5.61
CA LEU A 142 -11.95 11.63 4.25
C LEU A 142 -11.06 12.70 3.58
N ASP A 143 -10.07 13.26 4.33
CA ASP A 143 -9.11 14.26 3.85
C ASP A 143 -9.78 15.45 3.12
N GLY A 144 -10.93 15.88 3.62
CA GLY A 144 -11.75 16.95 3.03
C GLY A 144 -12.73 16.49 1.96
N ASP A 145 -12.73 15.20 1.60
CA ASP A 145 -13.74 14.64 0.71
C ASP A 145 -15.08 14.52 1.43
N GLU A 146 -16.13 14.48 0.65
CA GLU A 146 -17.51 14.42 1.09
C GLU A 146 -17.96 12.97 1.34
N LEU A 147 -18.69 12.74 2.45
CA LEU A 147 -19.41 11.49 2.67
C LEU A 147 -20.78 11.55 2.02
N THR A 148 -20.88 11.10 0.77
CA THR A 148 -22.14 10.99 0.03
C THR A 148 -22.99 9.85 0.60
N LEU A 149 -24.28 10.11 0.85
CA LEU A 149 -25.21 9.17 1.50
C LEU A 149 -26.23 8.56 0.55
N ASP A 150 -26.38 9.08 -0.67
CA ASP A 150 -27.35 8.60 -1.66
C ASP A 150 -26.75 8.45 -3.08
N ALA A 151 -27.58 7.99 -4.02
CA ALA A 151 -27.10 7.59 -5.35
C ALA A 151 -26.99 8.75 -6.35
N ASP A 152 -27.68 9.86 -6.15
CA ASP A 152 -27.62 11.06 -7.00
C ASP A 152 -26.66 12.12 -6.45
N SER A 153 -26.05 11.84 -5.29
CA SER A 153 -24.96 12.62 -4.68
C SER A 153 -25.39 14.03 -4.26
N ASP A 154 -26.63 14.19 -3.84
CA ASP A 154 -27.18 15.45 -3.35
C ASP A 154 -27.55 15.43 -1.85
N THR A 155 -27.18 14.33 -1.15
CA THR A 155 -27.33 14.21 0.31
C THR A 155 -26.01 13.73 0.91
N SER A 156 -25.42 14.57 1.77
CA SER A 156 -24.05 14.34 2.22
C SER A 156 -23.70 14.94 3.59
N ILE A 157 -22.51 14.59 4.06
CA ILE A 157 -21.85 15.23 5.21
C ILE A 157 -20.45 15.66 4.76
N THR A 158 -20.13 16.93 4.94
CA THR A 158 -18.81 17.48 4.59
C THR A 158 -18.23 18.38 5.68
N ALA A 159 -16.95 18.63 5.65
CA ALA A 159 -16.22 19.58 6.48
C ALA A 159 -15.33 20.47 5.59
N SER A 160 -15.90 21.01 4.53
CA SER A 160 -15.21 21.86 3.55
C SER A 160 -14.73 23.19 4.14
N THR A 161 -15.38 23.64 5.21
CA THR A 161 -14.98 24.83 5.97
C THR A 161 -14.30 24.40 7.27
N ASP A 162 -13.18 25.02 7.60
CA ASP A 162 -12.42 24.74 8.85
C ASP A 162 -13.31 24.96 10.09
N ASP A 163 -13.27 24.02 11.03
CA ASP A 163 -14.09 23.99 12.26
C ASP A 163 -15.63 23.94 12.04
N GLN A 164 -16.09 23.53 10.85
CA GLN A 164 -17.51 23.38 10.51
C GLN A 164 -17.81 22.01 9.92
N ILE A 165 -18.96 21.44 10.28
CA ILE A 165 -19.55 20.26 9.63
C ILE A 165 -20.87 20.71 9.00
N ASP A 166 -21.03 20.43 7.71
CA ASP A 166 -22.23 20.72 6.94
C ASP A 166 -22.97 19.43 6.63
N PHE A 167 -24.30 19.48 6.71
CA PHE A 167 -25.21 18.43 6.29
C PHE A 167 -26.04 18.96 5.12
N GLU A 168 -25.80 18.38 3.96
CA GLU A 168 -26.51 18.70 2.73
C GLU A 168 -27.64 17.70 2.51
N ILE A 169 -28.84 18.20 2.14
CA ILE A 169 -29.98 17.39 1.74
C ILE A 169 -30.58 17.98 0.47
N ALA A 170 -30.72 17.18 -0.57
CA ALA A 170 -31.25 17.59 -1.87
C ALA A 170 -30.50 18.78 -2.48
N GLY A 171 -29.16 18.79 -2.38
CA GLY A 171 -28.26 19.78 -3.02
C GLY A 171 -28.19 21.12 -2.32
N ALA A 172 -28.56 21.21 -1.05
CA ALA A 172 -28.42 22.40 -0.23
C ALA A 172 -28.01 22.05 1.21
N ASP A 173 -27.20 22.90 1.82
CA ASP A 173 -26.88 22.77 3.24
C ASP A 173 -28.12 23.11 4.07
N ASP A 174 -28.65 22.12 4.78
CA ASP A 174 -29.78 22.26 5.69
C ASP A 174 -29.38 22.51 7.14
N PHE A 175 -28.24 21.94 7.53
CA PHE A 175 -27.72 22.07 8.89
C PHE A 175 -26.21 22.31 8.86
N THR A 176 -25.74 23.19 9.75
CA THR A 176 -24.32 23.37 10.00
C THR A 176 -24.00 23.21 11.49
N MET A 177 -22.88 22.59 11.80
CA MET A 177 -22.35 22.47 13.15
C MET A 177 -21.00 23.16 13.23
N THR A 178 -20.88 24.10 14.16
CA THR A 178 -19.63 24.74 14.51
C THR A 178 -19.34 24.55 16.00
N ALA A 179 -18.20 25.01 16.51
CA ALA A 179 -17.92 24.94 17.94
C ALA A 179 -19.06 25.61 18.75
N ASN A 180 -19.74 24.82 19.58
CA ASN A 180 -20.85 25.24 20.46
C ASN A 180 -22.14 25.72 19.74
N ALA A 181 -22.31 25.49 18.45
CA ALA A 181 -23.54 25.85 17.73
C ALA A 181 -24.00 24.73 16.78
N PHE A 182 -25.31 24.54 16.73
CA PHE A 182 -26.01 23.77 15.72
C PHE A 182 -27.03 24.72 15.06
N ASN A 183 -26.86 24.96 13.78
CA ASN A 183 -27.65 25.91 13.03
C ASN A 183 -28.55 25.16 12.04
N VAL A 184 -29.82 25.54 11.99
CA VAL A 184 -30.76 25.14 10.94
C VAL A 184 -30.75 26.27 9.92
N LEU A 185 -30.42 25.95 8.69
CA LEU A 185 -30.42 26.92 7.60
C LEU A 185 -31.82 26.99 6.99
N THR A 186 -32.23 28.15 6.57
CA THR A 186 -33.49 28.32 5.82
C THR A 186 -33.13 28.41 4.35
N GLY A 187 -33.59 27.43 3.59
CA GLY A 187 -33.47 27.42 2.14
C GLY A 187 -34.28 28.53 1.46
#